data_f7063edfbe58a3514d5da4204250e8d1
#
_entry.id   f7063edfbe58a3514d5da4204250e8d1
#
_cell.length_a   1.000
_cell.length_b   1.000
_cell.length_c   1.000
_cell.angle_alpha   90.00
_cell.angle_beta   90.00
_cell.angle_gamma   90.00
#
_symmetry.space_group_name_H-M   'P 1'
#
loop_
_entity.id
_entity.type
_entity.pdbx_description
1 polymer ?
#
loop_
_entity_poly.entity_id
_entity_poly.type
_entity_poly.pdbx_seq_one_letter_code
_entity_poly.pdbx_strand_id
1 'polypeptide(L)'
;MGAVAEEVCAQLRERGARPYVIPFGGSSALAARGYVESGDQIRMQLPDVEHVVVALGSGGTMAGLIGALGEDRVLGVDCGAVAEPADVVAALSSELTGRDVTTASLRIRLDQVGPGYGVLHEPVMEAMNATARAEGVVLDPTYSGRAMAGLMAAVRDGDIRPNQRTVFLHTGGLPGLFGHTQTVRRSVAALDSVTFG
;
A
#
# COMPACT_ATOMS: atom_id res chain seq x y z
N MET A 1 -4.62 12.67 -16.62
CA MET A 1 -3.83 13.56 -15.72
C MET A 1 -2.54 14.05 -16.37
N GLY A 2 -1.77 13.24 -17.09
CA GLY A 2 -0.50 13.67 -17.70
C GLY A 2 -0.61 14.86 -18.63
N ALA A 3 -1.53 14.83 -19.60
CA ALA A 3 -1.70 15.90 -20.58
C ALA A 3 -2.03 17.27 -19.95
N VAL A 4 -2.89 17.29 -18.92
CA VAL A 4 -3.22 18.53 -18.19
C VAL A 4 -2.02 19.08 -17.43
N ALA A 5 -1.24 18.20 -16.79
CA ALA A 5 -0.03 18.62 -16.08
C ALA A 5 1.04 19.18 -17.04
N GLU A 6 1.19 18.58 -18.21
CA GLU A 6 2.09 19.07 -19.27
C GLU A 6 1.66 20.44 -19.78
N GLU A 7 0.37 20.66 -20.04
CA GLU A 7 -0.17 21.95 -20.47
C GLU A 7 0.08 23.03 -19.42
N VAL A 8 -0.21 22.75 -18.14
CA VAL A 8 0.06 23.69 -17.03
C VAL A 8 1.55 24.00 -16.93
N CYS A 9 2.42 22.98 -17.08
CA CYS A 9 3.86 23.20 -17.09
C CYS A 9 4.32 24.09 -18.25
N ALA A 10 3.75 23.90 -19.44
CA ALA A 10 4.06 24.75 -20.58
C ALA A 10 3.69 26.22 -20.30
N GLN A 11 2.48 26.48 -19.84
CA GLN A 11 2.03 27.82 -19.46
C GLN A 11 2.89 28.49 -18.38
N LEU A 12 3.33 27.69 -17.39
CA LEU A 12 4.22 28.20 -16.34
C LEU A 12 5.61 28.55 -16.87
N ARG A 13 6.15 27.73 -17.81
CA ARG A 13 7.46 28.03 -18.46
C ARG A 13 7.41 29.29 -19.30
N GLU A 14 6.32 29.53 -20.03
CA GLU A 14 6.09 30.77 -20.79
C GLU A 14 6.12 32.02 -19.89
N ARG A 15 5.72 31.87 -18.63
CA ARG A 15 5.78 32.92 -17.61
C ARG A 15 7.13 33.00 -16.87
N GLY A 16 8.15 32.28 -17.34
CA GLY A 16 9.49 32.27 -16.75
C GLY A 16 9.65 31.38 -15.51
N ALA A 17 8.63 30.58 -15.13
CA ALA A 17 8.73 29.65 -14.01
C ALA A 17 9.49 28.37 -14.40
N ARG A 18 9.95 27.63 -13.39
CA ARG A 18 10.64 26.32 -13.53
C ARG A 18 9.79 25.23 -12.88
N PRO A 19 8.67 24.80 -13.51
CA PRO A 19 7.78 23.80 -12.92
C PRO A 19 8.45 22.42 -12.85
N TYR A 20 8.15 21.69 -11.80
CA TYR A 20 8.48 20.28 -11.63
C TYR A 20 7.18 19.48 -11.43
N VAL A 21 7.02 18.38 -12.19
CA VAL A 21 5.86 17.51 -12.07
C VAL A 21 6.18 16.40 -11.07
N ILE A 22 5.42 16.35 -9.98
CA ILE A 22 5.44 15.21 -9.07
C ILE A 22 4.46 14.17 -9.64
N PRO A 23 4.91 12.94 -9.96
CA PRO A 23 4.03 11.90 -10.47
C PRO A 23 2.90 11.53 -9.50
N PHE A 24 1.86 10.87 -10.01
CA PHE A 24 0.77 10.35 -9.17
C PHE A 24 1.30 9.52 -8.01
N GLY A 25 0.81 9.80 -6.79
CA GLY A 25 1.28 9.17 -5.57
C GLY A 25 2.73 9.48 -5.19
N GLY A 26 3.40 10.42 -5.88
CA GLY A 26 4.82 10.71 -5.69
C GLY A 26 5.74 9.59 -6.16
N SER A 27 5.22 8.60 -6.90
CA SER A 27 5.98 7.40 -7.25
C SER A 27 6.92 7.63 -8.43
N SER A 28 8.20 7.47 -8.15
CA SER A 28 9.30 7.43 -9.11
C SER A 28 10.43 6.59 -8.49
N ALA A 29 11.38 6.13 -9.28
CA ALA A 29 12.55 5.43 -8.76
C ALA A 29 13.33 6.27 -7.74
N LEU A 30 13.43 7.59 -7.97
CA LEU A 30 14.05 8.51 -7.01
C LEU A 30 13.30 8.55 -5.68
N ALA A 31 11.97 8.70 -5.71
CA ALA A 31 11.16 8.78 -4.48
C ALA A 31 11.10 7.43 -3.74
N ALA A 32 11.14 6.32 -4.46
CA ALA A 32 11.17 4.98 -3.88
C ALA A 32 12.41 4.71 -3.01
N ARG A 33 13.51 5.47 -3.17
CA ARG A 33 14.73 5.36 -2.33
C ARG A 33 14.44 5.53 -0.84
N GLY A 34 13.47 6.38 -0.46
CA GLY A 34 13.07 6.51 0.93
C GLY A 34 12.53 5.20 1.53
N TYR A 35 11.91 4.35 0.71
CA TYR A 35 11.46 3.03 1.15
C TYR A 35 12.53 1.94 1.05
N VAL A 36 13.62 2.16 0.32
CA VAL A 36 14.84 1.32 0.44
C VAL A 36 15.41 1.49 1.85
N GLU A 37 15.55 2.72 2.32
CA GLU A 37 16.01 3.00 3.68
C GLU A 37 15.08 2.37 4.74
N SER A 38 13.77 2.44 4.53
CA SER A 38 12.79 1.79 5.42
C SER A 38 12.95 0.28 5.43
N GLY A 39 13.16 -0.35 4.28
CA GLY A 39 13.42 -1.78 4.16
C GLY A 39 14.74 -2.20 4.82
N ASP A 40 15.79 -1.39 4.71
CA ASP A 40 17.06 -1.60 5.40
C ASP A 40 16.90 -1.51 6.93
N GLN A 41 16.10 -0.56 7.42
CA GLN A 41 15.77 -0.46 8.85
C GLN A 41 14.99 -1.68 9.34
N ILE A 42 14.01 -2.18 8.57
CA ILE A 42 13.28 -3.41 8.90
C ILE A 42 14.27 -4.58 9.01
N ARG A 43 15.17 -4.74 8.05
CA ARG A 43 16.18 -5.82 8.06
C ARG A 43 17.14 -5.71 9.23
N MET A 44 17.53 -4.50 9.63
CA MET A 44 18.39 -4.31 10.81
C MET A 44 17.66 -4.61 12.12
N GLN A 45 16.39 -4.23 12.25
CA GLN A 45 15.59 -4.47 13.46
C GLN A 45 15.09 -5.92 13.57
N LEU A 46 14.82 -6.54 12.43
CA LEU A 46 14.30 -7.91 12.32
C LEU A 46 15.09 -8.67 11.23
N PRO A 47 16.31 -9.16 11.54
CA PRO A 47 17.17 -9.82 10.55
C PRO A 47 16.55 -11.09 9.93
N ASP A 48 15.64 -11.72 10.65
CA ASP A 48 14.91 -12.93 10.26
C ASP A 48 13.50 -12.65 9.71
N VAL A 49 13.22 -11.41 9.27
CA VAL A 49 11.95 -11.09 8.60
C VAL A 49 11.81 -11.90 7.30
N GLU A 50 10.69 -12.59 7.16
CA GLU A 50 10.37 -13.40 5.99
C GLU A 50 9.38 -12.71 5.06
N HIS A 51 8.45 -11.94 5.63
CA HIS A 51 7.43 -11.22 4.86
C HIS A 51 7.26 -9.79 5.33
N VAL A 52 7.13 -8.88 4.37
CA VAL A 52 6.69 -7.50 4.59
C VAL A 52 5.45 -7.26 3.73
N VAL A 53 4.32 -7.01 4.37
CA VAL A 53 3.03 -6.79 3.70
C VAL A 53 2.73 -5.30 3.67
N VAL A 54 2.40 -4.78 2.48
CA VAL A 54 2.19 -3.35 2.27
C VAL A 54 1.04 -3.08 1.30
N ALA A 55 0.36 -1.95 1.48
CA ALA A 55 -0.61 -1.45 0.52
C ALA A 55 0.07 -1.09 -0.81
N LEU A 56 -0.44 -1.60 -1.91
CA LEU A 56 -0.01 -1.27 -3.26
C LEU A 56 -1.00 -0.26 -3.88
N GLY A 57 -0.65 1.01 -3.78
CA GLY A 57 -1.34 2.10 -4.47
C GLY A 57 -0.66 2.42 -5.79
N SER A 58 0.20 3.42 -5.81
CA SER A 58 0.96 3.86 -6.98
C SER A 58 2.31 3.14 -7.18
N GLY A 59 2.64 2.15 -6.36
CA GLY A 59 3.78 1.25 -6.55
C GLY A 59 5.09 1.66 -5.88
N GLY A 60 5.30 2.94 -5.57
CA GLY A 60 6.60 3.45 -5.08
C GLY A 60 7.08 2.82 -3.77
N THR A 61 6.17 2.62 -2.81
CA THR A 61 6.49 1.97 -1.53
C THR A 61 6.95 0.54 -1.73
N MET A 62 6.18 -0.25 -2.49
CA MET A 62 6.53 -1.65 -2.76
C MET A 62 7.86 -1.77 -3.52
N ALA A 63 8.07 -0.94 -4.55
CA ALA A 63 9.31 -0.93 -5.31
C ALA A 63 10.53 -0.61 -4.44
N GLY A 64 10.43 0.35 -3.52
CA GLY A 64 11.51 0.66 -2.59
C GLY A 64 11.82 -0.49 -1.62
N LEU A 65 10.79 -1.12 -1.07
CA LEU A 65 10.96 -2.29 -0.20
C LEU A 65 11.62 -3.47 -0.95
N ILE A 66 11.22 -3.71 -2.21
CA ILE A 66 11.87 -4.71 -3.08
C ILE A 66 13.34 -4.40 -3.27
N GLY A 67 13.69 -3.12 -3.43
CA GLY A 67 15.08 -2.68 -3.54
C GLY A 67 15.97 -3.09 -2.36
N ALA A 68 15.41 -3.09 -1.16
CA ALA A 68 16.14 -3.45 0.07
C ALA A 68 16.03 -4.94 0.44
N LEU A 69 14.85 -5.55 0.25
CA LEU A 69 14.51 -6.84 0.83
C LEU A 69 14.43 -7.97 -0.21
N GLY A 70 14.30 -7.64 -1.48
CA GLY A 70 14.04 -8.58 -2.57
C GLY A 70 12.55 -8.86 -2.76
N GLU A 71 12.22 -9.41 -3.93
CA GLU A 71 10.86 -9.66 -4.41
C GLU A 71 10.14 -10.72 -3.56
N ASP A 72 10.87 -11.73 -3.10
CA ASP A 72 10.32 -12.87 -2.35
C ASP A 72 9.75 -12.48 -0.99
N ARG A 73 10.27 -11.41 -0.37
CA ARG A 73 9.86 -10.98 0.96
C ARG A 73 8.74 -9.94 0.96
N VAL A 74 8.50 -9.26 -0.15
CA VAL A 74 7.52 -8.16 -0.20
C VAL A 74 6.22 -8.63 -0.84
N LEU A 75 5.13 -8.59 -0.06
CA LEU A 75 3.78 -8.84 -0.53
C LEU A 75 3.03 -7.52 -0.67
N GLY A 76 2.77 -7.11 -1.90
CA GLY A 76 1.90 -5.98 -2.21
C GLY A 76 0.44 -6.40 -2.22
N VAL A 77 -0.43 -5.60 -1.61
CA VAL A 77 -1.87 -5.80 -1.72
C VAL A 77 -2.46 -4.66 -2.54
N ASP A 78 -2.98 -4.98 -3.70
CA ASP A 78 -3.54 -4.00 -4.63
C ASP A 78 -4.75 -3.27 -4.02
N CYS A 79 -4.71 -1.95 -4.12
CA CYS A 79 -5.78 -1.07 -3.69
C CYS A 79 -6.65 -0.57 -4.84
N GLY A 80 -6.38 -0.98 -6.08
CA GLY A 80 -7.08 -0.55 -7.27
C GLY A 80 -6.79 0.90 -7.69
N ALA A 81 -5.65 1.45 -7.29
CA ALA A 81 -5.28 2.84 -7.59
C ALA A 81 -4.71 3.03 -9.00
N VAL A 82 -4.16 1.98 -9.59
CA VAL A 82 -3.59 1.96 -10.96
C VAL A 82 -4.08 0.72 -11.70
N ALA A 83 -4.14 0.80 -13.02
CA ALA A 83 -4.71 -0.27 -13.85
C ALA A 83 -3.85 -1.55 -13.86
N GLU A 84 -2.53 -1.41 -14.00
CA GLU A 84 -1.59 -2.53 -14.13
C GLU A 84 -0.52 -2.41 -13.03
N PRO A 85 -0.89 -2.74 -11.77
CA PRO A 85 0.00 -2.51 -10.63
C PRO A 85 1.30 -3.32 -10.70
N ALA A 86 1.28 -4.52 -11.28
CA ALA A 86 2.46 -5.35 -11.43
C ALA A 86 3.48 -4.72 -12.40
N ASP A 87 3.02 -4.20 -13.54
CA ASP A 87 3.89 -3.54 -14.52
C ASP A 87 4.54 -2.29 -13.93
N VAL A 88 3.76 -1.50 -13.19
CA VAL A 88 4.27 -0.29 -12.52
C VAL A 88 5.35 -0.64 -11.50
N VAL A 89 5.12 -1.64 -10.66
CA VAL A 89 6.10 -2.07 -9.65
C VAL A 89 7.34 -2.65 -10.31
N ALA A 90 7.19 -3.50 -11.32
CA ALA A 90 8.31 -4.08 -12.05
C ALA A 90 9.20 -3.00 -12.68
N ALA A 91 8.59 -2.03 -13.38
CA ALA A 91 9.32 -0.92 -13.99
C ALA A 91 10.06 -0.06 -12.96
N LEU A 92 9.39 0.35 -11.88
CA LEU A 92 9.99 1.16 -10.82
C LEU A 92 11.12 0.41 -10.11
N SER A 93 10.94 -0.89 -9.83
CA SER A 93 11.94 -1.72 -9.16
C SER A 93 13.16 -1.93 -10.06
N SER A 94 12.95 -2.18 -11.36
CA SER A 94 14.03 -2.33 -12.32
C SER A 94 14.86 -1.05 -12.47
N GLU A 95 14.21 0.10 -12.60
CA GLU A 95 14.88 1.39 -12.67
C GLU A 95 15.64 1.71 -11.37
N LEU A 96 15.04 1.41 -10.21
CA LEU A 96 15.64 1.69 -8.90
C LEU A 96 16.87 0.83 -8.63
N THR A 97 16.82 -0.46 -9.00
CA THR A 97 17.85 -1.45 -8.63
C THR A 97 18.87 -1.71 -9.71
N GLY A 98 18.59 -1.33 -10.96
CA GLY A 98 19.39 -1.69 -12.14
C GLY A 98 19.31 -3.19 -12.49
N ARG A 99 18.39 -3.95 -11.87
CA ARG A 99 18.13 -5.38 -12.16
C ARG A 99 16.87 -5.51 -13.00
N ASP A 100 16.75 -6.60 -13.74
CA ASP A 100 15.51 -6.96 -14.44
C ASP A 100 14.52 -7.59 -13.45
N VAL A 101 13.59 -6.79 -12.95
CA VAL A 101 12.49 -7.25 -12.09
C VAL A 101 11.27 -7.45 -12.98
N THR A 102 10.80 -8.68 -13.07
CA THR A 102 9.65 -9.04 -13.92
C THR A 102 8.36 -9.11 -13.11
N THR A 103 7.22 -8.95 -13.77
CA THR A 103 5.90 -9.10 -13.13
C THR A 103 5.71 -10.48 -12.51
N ALA A 104 6.31 -11.51 -13.12
CA ALA A 104 6.24 -12.90 -12.64
C ALA A 104 7.01 -13.15 -11.34
N SER A 105 8.00 -12.31 -11.00
CA SER A 105 8.75 -12.41 -9.74
C SER A 105 8.05 -11.69 -8.58
N LEU A 106 7.03 -10.88 -8.85
CA LEU A 106 6.36 -10.08 -7.83
C LEU A 106 5.30 -10.88 -7.08
N ARG A 107 5.22 -10.65 -5.79
CA ARG A 107 4.14 -11.18 -4.95
C ARG A 107 3.09 -10.08 -4.75
N ILE A 108 1.99 -10.17 -5.49
CA ILE A 108 0.90 -9.20 -5.45
C ILE A 108 -0.44 -9.92 -5.28
N ARG A 109 -1.23 -9.49 -4.29
CA ARG A 109 -2.62 -9.91 -4.15
C ARG A 109 -3.54 -8.88 -4.80
N LEU A 110 -4.36 -9.34 -5.74
CA LEU A 110 -5.33 -8.52 -6.49
C LEU A 110 -6.75 -8.67 -5.95
N ASP A 111 -6.98 -9.61 -5.05
CA ASP A 111 -8.29 -10.04 -4.56
C ASP A 111 -8.93 -9.11 -3.52
N GLN A 112 -8.20 -8.07 -3.08
CA GLN A 112 -8.68 -7.13 -2.06
C GLN A 112 -9.17 -5.79 -2.61
N VAL A 113 -9.20 -5.61 -3.93
CA VAL A 113 -9.72 -4.39 -4.58
C VAL A 113 -11.23 -4.23 -4.35
N GLY A 114 -11.96 -5.36 -4.32
CA GLY A 114 -13.40 -5.36 -4.16
C GLY A 114 -14.13 -4.67 -5.33
N PRO A 115 -15.17 -3.86 -5.07
CA PRO A 115 -15.91 -3.17 -6.12
C PRO A 115 -15.13 -2.05 -6.82
N GLY A 116 -13.98 -1.63 -6.28
CA GLY A 116 -13.13 -0.61 -6.89
C GLY A 116 -12.36 0.22 -5.87
N TYR A 117 -11.54 1.13 -6.39
CA TYR A 117 -10.74 2.05 -5.60
C TYR A 117 -11.59 2.91 -4.65
N GLY A 118 -11.22 2.96 -3.38
CA GLY A 118 -11.92 3.75 -2.37
C GLY A 118 -13.31 3.22 -1.97
N VAL A 119 -13.78 2.10 -2.52
CA VAL A 119 -15.06 1.49 -2.13
C VAL A 119 -14.85 0.52 -0.98
N LEU A 120 -15.54 0.75 0.13
CA LEU A 120 -15.49 -0.15 1.29
C LEU A 120 -16.22 -1.47 0.98
N HIS A 121 -15.59 -2.59 1.32
CA HIS A 121 -16.21 -3.92 1.25
C HIS A 121 -15.91 -4.73 2.52
N GLU A 122 -16.62 -5.84 2.69
CA GLU A 122 -16.68 -6.55 3.98
C GLU A 122 -15.32 -7.03 4.50
N PRO A 123 -14.46 -7.70 3.71
CA PRO A 123 -13.15 -8.15 4.19
C PRO A 123 -12.28 -7.02 4.75
N VAL A 124 -12.36 -5.83 4.16
CA VAL A 124 -11.61 -4.65 4.63
C VAL A 124 -12.17 -4.17 5.99
N MET A 125 -13.50 -4.13 6.13
CA MET A 125 -14.12 -3.74 7.39
C MET A 125 -13.80 -4.74 8.51
N GLU A 126 -13.83 -6.04 8.21
CA GLU A 126 -13.42 -7.09 9.16
C GLU A 126 -11.96 -6.92 9.59
N ALA A 127 -11.06 -6.70 8.64
CA ALA A 127 -9.64 -6.50 8.93
C ALA A 127 -9.39 -5.25 9.79
N MET A 128 -10.04 -4.13 9.47
CA MET A 128 -9.97 -2.90 10.26
C MET A 128 -10.45 -3.13 11.70
N ASN A 129 -11.59 -3.79 11.87
CA ASN A 129 -12.16 -4.09 13.19
C ASN A 129 -11.29 -5.06 13.99
N ALA A 130 -10.78 -6.12 13.35
CA ALA A 130 -9.92 -7.09 14.00
C ALA A 130 -8.62 -6.43 14.49
N THR A 131 -7.98 -5.62 13.65
CA THR A 131 -6.75 -4.90 14.01
C THR A 131 -7.00 -3.91 15.15
N ALA A 132 -8.08 -3.13 15.08
CA ALA A 132 -8.40 -2.17 16.13
C ALA A 132 -8.65 -2.85 17.48
N ARG A 133 -9.33 -4.01 17.50
CA ARG A 133 -9.61 -4.75 18.73
C ARG A 133 -8.39 -5.48 19.29
N ALA A 134 -7.55 -6.04 18.44
CA ALA A 134 -6.39 -6.83 18.88
C ALA A 134 -5.19 -5.96 19.25
N GLU A 135 -4.95 -4.89 18.48
CA GLU A 135 -3.70 -4.13 18.56
C GLU A 135 -3.91 -2.65 18.96
N GLY A 136 -5.17 -2.17 19.00
CA GLY A 136 -5.47 -0.75 19.22
C GLY A 136 -5.02 0.15 18.05
N VAL A 137 -4.74 -0.43 16.89
CA VAL A 137 -4.28 0.29 15.68
C VAL A 137 -5.45 0.56 14.76
N VAL A 138 -5.56 1.81 14.32
CA VAL A 138 -6.63 2.28 13.43
C VAL A 138 -6.13 2.31 11.99
N LEU A 139 -6.84 1.63 11.10
CA LEU A 139 -6.55 1.54 9.67
C LEU A 139 -7.55 2.37 8.85
N ASP A 140 -7.15 2.76 7.63
CA ASP A 140 -8.04 3.37 6.66
C ASP A 140 -8.67 2.34 5.71
N PRO A 141 -9.84 2.61 5.12
CA PRO A 141 -10.52 1.64 4.26
C PRO A 141 -9.93 1.50 2.86
N THR A 142 -9.08 2.44 2.42
CA THR A 142 -8.58 2.49 1.04
C THR A 142 -7.26 1.75 0.87
N TYR A 143 -6.34 1.94 1.82
CA TYR A 143 -4.97 1.42 1.74
C TYR A 143 -4.66 0.41 2.84
N SER A 144 -4.48 0.88 4.07
CA SER A 144 -4.00 0.01 5.16
C SER A 144 -4.99 -1.07 5.54
N GLY A 145 -6.29 -0.81 5.51
CA GLY A 145 -7.32 -1.84 5.74
C GLY A 145 -7.32 -2.92 4.65
N ARG A 146 -7.10 -2.55 3.37
CA ARG A 146 -6.96 -3.54 2.29
C ARG A 146 -5.69 -4.37 2.44
N ALA A 147 -4.59 -3.72 2.78
CA ALA A 147 -3.34 -4.43 3.02
C ALA A 147 -3.46 -5.44 4.17
N MET A 148 -4.16 -5.07 5.25
CA MET A 148 -4.43 -5.98 6.35
C MET A 148 -5.39 -7.12 5.95
N ALA A 149 -6.43 -6.83 5.17
CA ALA A 149 -7.31 -7.87 4.62
C ALA A 149 -6.52 -8.85 3.74
N GLY A 150 -5.58 -8.36 2.93
CA GLY A 150 -4.67 -9.19 2.14
C GLY A 150 -3.71 -10.03 2.99
N LEU A 151 -3.19 -9.47 4.09
CA LEU A 151 -2.40 -10.23 5.05
C LEU A 151 -3.22 -11.36 5.68
N MET A 152 -4.43 -11.06 6.15
CA MET A 152 -5.33 -12.07 6.73
C MET A 152 -5.69 -13.16 5.71
N ALA A 153 -5.90 -12.79 4.45
CA ALA A 153 -6.14 -13.73 3.37
C ALA A 153 -4.90 -14.59 3.10
N ALA A 154 -3.69 -14.00 3.03
CA ALA A 154 -2.45 -14.74 2.81
C ALA A 154 -2.17 -15.77 3.92
N VAL A 155 -2.50 -15.45 5.17
CA VAL A 155 -2.42 -16.41 6.29
C VAL A 155 -3.45 -17.53 6.14
N ARG A 156 -4.68 -17.20 5.81
CA ARG A 156 -5.75 -18.19 5.62
C ARG A 156 -5.47 -19.15 4.46
N ASP A 157 -4.90 -18.63 3.37
CA ASP A 157 -4.58 -19.40 2.17
C ASP A 157 -3.26 -20.20 2.32
N GLY A 158 -2.49 -19.97 3.39
CA GLY A 158 -1.21 -20.63 3.66
C GLY A 158 0.00 -20.06 2.94
N ASP A 159 -0.14 -18.89 2.29
CA ASP A 159 0.96 -18.14 1.66
C ASP A 159 1.92 -17.58 2.73
N ILE A 160 1.38 -17.29 3.91
CA ILE A 160 2.12 -16.93 5.12
C ILE A 160 1.74 -17.94 6.19
N ARG A 161 2.73 -18.67 6.69
CA ARG A 161 2.54 -19.81 7.62
C ARG A 161 2.79 -19.40 9.07
N PRO A 162 2.28 -20.18 10.04
CA PRO A 162 2.64 -19.99 11.44
C PRO A 162 4.15 -19.99 11.65
N ASN A 163 4.62 -19.14 12.54
CA ASN A 163 6.04 -18.92 12.90
C ASN A 163 6.88 -18.21 11.82
N GLN A 164 6.31 -17.81 10.69
CA GLN A 164 6.99 -16.93 9.76
C GLN A 164 6.91 -15.48 10.25
N ARG A 165 8.07 -14.85 10.43
CA ARG A 165 8.14 -13.47 10.92
C ARG A 165 7.67 -12.52 9.85
N THR A 166 6.53 -11.89 10.11
CA THR A 166 5.84 -11.02 9.18
C THR A 166 5.72 -9.61 9.73
N VAL A 167 6.08 -8.62 8.93
CA VAL A 167 5.86 -7.20 9.20
C VAL A 167 4.68 -6.71 8.38
N PHE A 168 3.71 -6.10 9.03
CA PHE A 168 2.70 -5.28 8.39
C PHE A 168 3.16 -3.83 8.38
N LEU A 169 3.43 -3.27 7.20
CA LEU A 169 3.90 -1.89 7.08
C LEU A 169 2.70 -0.93 6.98
N HIS A 170 2.41 -0.23 8.07
CA HIS A 170 1.36 0.78 8.15
C HIS A 170 1.93 2.14 7.74
N THR A 171 1.64 2.58 6.52
CA THR A 171 2.19 3.82 5.93
C THR A 171 1.33 5.06 6.12
N GLY A 172 0.27 4.99 6.93
CA GLY A 172 -0.65 6.10 7.19
C GLY A 172 -2.09 5.81 6.76
N GLY A 173 -2.87 6.85 6.43
CA GLY A 173 -4.24 6.69 5.92
C GLY A 173 -5.33 7.26 6.83
N LEU A 174 -5.05 7.68 8.08
CA LEU A 174 -6.05 8.22 9.01
C LEU A 174 -6.93 9.34 8.42
N PRO A 175 -6.41 10.32 7.66
CA PRO A 175 -7.27 11.30 7.00
C PRO A 175 -8.28 10.66 6.06
N GLY A 176 -7.92 9.58 5.37
CA GLY A 176 -8.80 8.79 4.52
C GLY A 176 -9.94 8.13 5.30
N LEU A 177 -9.68 7.63 6.50
CA LEU A 177 -10.70 7.08 7.37
C LEU A 177 -11.77 8.12 7.73
N PHE A 178 -11.36 9.27 8.24
CA PHE A 178 -12.28 10.33 8.64
C PHE A 178 -13.04 10.94 7.46
N GLY A 179 -12.47 10.96 6.27
CA GLY A 179 -13.12 11.37 5.03
C GLY A 179 -14.08 10.32 4.44
N HIS A 180 -14.03 9.07 4.89
CA HIS A 180 -14.84 7.98 4.33
C HIS A 180 -16.16 7.81 5.08
N THR A 181 -17.18 8.55 4.69
CA THR A 181 -18.50 8.65 5.37
C THR A 181 -19.13 7.28 5.64
N GLN A 182 -19.06 6.33 4.72
CA GLN A 182 -19.63 4.99 4.89
C GLN A 182 -18.95 4.22 6.02
N THR A 183 -17.61 4.28 6.10
CA THR A 183 -16.84 3.63 7.18
C THR A 183 -17.20 4.23 8.53
N VAL A 184 -17.20 5.57 8.62
CA VAL A 184 -17.55 6.26 9.87
C VAL A 184 -18.95 5.89 10.35
N ARG A 185 -19.95 5.90 9.45
CA ARG A 185 -21.33 5.50 9.79
C ARG A 185 -21.42 4.06 10.30
N ARG A 186 -20.73 3.11 9.64
CA ARG A 186 -20.72 1.71 10.07
C ARG A 186 -20.02 1.51 11.41
N SER A 187 -18.94 2.24 11.67
CA SER A 187 -18.24 2.20 12.96
C SER A 187 -19.10 2.75 14.10
N VAL A 188 -19.82 3.86 13.87
CA VAL A 188 -20.76 4.42 14.86
C VAL A 188 -21.90 3.44 15.13
N ALA A 189 -22.54 2.89 14.11
CA ALA A 189 -23.61 1.91 14.28
C ALA A 189 -23.17 0.66 15.05
N ALA A 190 -21.92 0.23 14.89
CA ALA A 190 -21.35 -0.87 15.66
C ALA A 190 -21.15 -0.52 17.14
N LEU A 191 -20.84 0.75 17.47
CA LEU A 191 -20.73 1.23 18.85
C LEU A 191 -22.10 1.29 19.56
N ASP A 192 -23.15 1.68 18.86
CA ASP A 192 -24.53 1.74 19.41
C ASP A 192 -25.05 0.35 19.81
N SER A 193 -24.45 -0.72 19.27
CA SER A 193 -24.79 -2.11 19.62
C SER A 193 -24.00 -2.65 20.83
N VAL A 194 -23.03 -1.90 21.36
CA VAL A 194 -22.23 -2.30 22.53
C VAL A 194 -22.95 -1.85 23.78
N THR A 195 -23.59 -2.79 24.48
CA THR A 195 -24.09 -2.59 25.85
C THR A 195 -22.90 -2.68 26.80
N PHE A 196 -22.53 -1.57 27.39
CA PHE A 196 -21.61 -1.57 28.53
C PHE A 196 -22.36 -2.17 29.73
N GLY A 197 -22.05 -3.43 30.05
CA GLY A 197 -22.53 -4.10 31.25
C GLY A 197 -21.75 -3.66 32.50
#